data_64f8433be06353a3061c12c20e64db44
#
_entry.id   64f8433be06353a3061c12c20e64db44
#
_cell.length_a   1.000
_cell.length_b   1.000
_cell.length_c   1.000
_cell.angle_alpha   90.00
_cell.angle_beta   90.00
_cell.angle_gamma   90.00
#
_symmetry.space_group_name_H-M   'P 1'
#
loop_
_entity.id
_entity.type
_entity.pdbx_description
1 polymer ?
#
loop_
_entity_poly.entity_id
_entity_poly.type
_entity_poly.pdbx_seq_one_letter_code
_entity_poly.pdbx_strand_id
1 'polypeptide(L)'
;MVVSHVQNIGTDEFYLNLCLQSAWQNQLITLPNPAVSALILDQYGTILSLESHQECGKPHAEVLALQKAYAKLSGDCEILRLSDSAQIHQYLLKCSQNLFNKTTIYVSLEPCGSHKCGRTPSCTSLLKALKPKRIIIATQDRSQNAKGGAEELEQCGIPVTKAWETKNLTSIHQCANSLLYPFNALQTKGRFLLYKYACRLDGSINGGQISSKAAQSKMHDYRAKADFLLLSGKTIREDKPTLDARFASLESKRPPNILILTRD
;
A
#
# COMPACT_ATOMS: atom_id res chain seq x y z
N MET A 1 26.82 -24.06 27.99
CA MET A 1 26.20 -22.71 28.10
C MET A 1 25.21 -22.57 26.95
N VAL A 2 23.92 -22.85 27.25
CA VAL A 2 22.85 -22.76 26.23
C VAL A 2 22.50 -21.28 26.13
N VAL A 3 22.88 -20.66 25.02
CA VAL A 3 22.41 -19.30 24.70
C VAL A 3 20.93 -19.44 24.32
N SER A 4 20.06 -19.10 25.28
CA SER A 4 18.64 -18.94 24.98
C SER A 4 18.48 -17.80 23.99
N HIS A 5 18.20 -18.12 22.74
CA HIS A 5 17.74 -17.14 21.75
C HIS A 5 16.39 -16.62 22.26
N VAL A 6 16.40 -15.46 22.89
CA VAL A 6 15.19 -14.68 23.12
C VAL A 6 14.69 -14.26 21.75
N GLN A 7 13.73 -15.02 21.23
CA GLN A 7 12.99 -14.63 20.04
C GLN A 7 12.15 -13.40 20.40
N ASN A 8 12.61 -12.23 20.03
CA ASN A 8 11.80 -11.01 20.08
C ASN A 8 10.79 -11.09 18.92
N ILE A 9 9.80 -11.98 19.06
CA ILE A 9 8.69 -12.07 18.12
C ILE A 9 7.79 -10.88 18.44
N GLY A 10 7.80 -9.86 17.60
CA GLY A 10 6.85 -8.76 17.67
C GLY A 10 5.41 -9.29 17.62
N THR A 11 4.48 -8.54 18.19
CA THR A 11 3.05 -8.87 18.11
C THR A 11 2.51 -8.71 16.70
N ASP A 12 1.38 -9.34 16.38
CA ASP A 12 0.69 -9.12 15.09
C ASP A 12 0.36 -7.64 14.86
N GLU A 13 0.02 -6.93 15.94
CA GLU A 13 -0.19 -5.48 15.92
C GLU A 13 1.05 -4.72 15.44
N PHE A 14 2.24 -5.07 15.94
CA PHE A 14 3.50 -4.45 15.54
C PHE A 14 3.77 -4.60 14.05
N TYR A 15 3.66 -5.81 13.51
CA TYR A 15 3.93 -6.07 12.09
C TYR A 15 2.88 -5.45 11.17
N LEU A 16 1.61 -5.46 11.56
CA LEU A 16 0.56 -4.75 10.82
C LEU A 16 0.78 -3.23 10.85
N ASN A 17 1.26 -2.65 11.95
CA ASN A 17 1.64 -1.23 11.99
C ASN A 17 2.77 -0.91 11.01
N LEU A 18 3.79 -1.77 10.88
CA LEU A 18 4.84 -1.59 9.86
C LEU A 18 4.25 -1.62 8.44
N CYS A 19 3.33 -2.55 8.17
CA CYS A 19 2.59 -2.57 6.90
C CYS A 19 1.85 -1.25 6.67
N LEU A 20 1.07 -0.78 7.64
CA LEU A 20 0.31 0.46 7.49
C LEU A 20 1.23 1.67 7.26
N GLN A 21 2.32 1.80 8.00
CA GLN A 21 3.30 2.87 7.80
C GLN A 21 3.90 2.87 6.40
N SER A 22 4.23 1.68 5.87
CA SER A 22 4.74 1.52 4.52
C SER A 22 3.69 1.92 3.47
N ALA A 23 2.43 1.49 3.64
CA ALA A 23 1.35 1.82 2.72
C ALA A 23 0.98 3.31 2.74
N TRP A 24 1.04 3.98 3.91
CA TRP A 24 0.80 5.43 4.04
C TRP A 24 1.70 6.27 3.14
N GLN A 25 2.93 5.82 2.88
CA GLN A 25 3.86 6.53 1.99
C GLN A 25 3.32 6.64 0.56
N ASN A 26 2.47 5.70 0.15
CA ASN A 26 1.92 5.62 -1.19
C ASN A 26 0.42 5.99 -1.27
N GLN A 27 -0.16 6.48 -0.17
CA GLN A 27 -1.55 6.95 -0.18
C GLN A 27 -1.73 8.05 -1.24
N LEU A 28 -2.85 8.02 -1.95
CA LEU A 28 -3.25 8.89 -3.07
C LEU A 28 -2.46 8.67 -4.36
N ILE A 29 -1.17 8.31 -4.31
CA ILE A 29 -0.37 8.13 -5.53
C ILE A 29 -0.66 6.81 -6.24
N THR A 30 -1.20 5.82 -5.52
CA THR A 30 -1.62 4.53 -6.11
C THR A 30 -2.99 4.59 -6.80
N LEU A 31 -3.78 5.65 -6.56
CA LEU A 31 -5.12 5.78 -7.13
C LEU A 31 -5.12 5.59 -8.66
N PRO A 32 -6.13 4.90 -9.22
CA PRO A 32 -7.37 4.40 -8.60
C PRO A 32 -7.26 3.11 -7.78
N ASN A 33 -6.06 2.55 -7.60
CA ASN A 33 -5.82 1.39 -6.75
C ASN A 33 -5.69 1.80 -5.27
N PRO A 34 -5.98 0.89 -4.31
CA PRO A 34 -5.74 1.15 -2.89
C PRO A 34 -4.25 1.21 -2.57
N ALA A 35 -3.88 1.96 -1.54
CA ALA A 35 -2.55 1.92 -0.94
C ALA A 35 -2.45 0.67 -0.05
N VAL A 36 -1.67 -0.30 -0.48
CA VAL A 36 -1.51 -1.61 0.19
C VAL A 36 -0.05 -1.89 0.45
N SER A 37 0.23 -2.61 1.54
CA SER A 37 1.55 -3.21 1.78
C SER A 37 1.44 -4.63 2.31
N ALA A 38 2.53 -5.39 2.11
CA ALA A 38 2.68 -6.74 2.60
C ALA A 38 4.07 -6.91 3.26
N LEU A 39 4.09 -7.66 4.36
CA LEU A 39 5.30 -8.01 5.11
C LEU A 39 5.36 -9.53 5.26
N ILE A 40 6.53 -10.11 5.06
CA ILE A 40 6.74 -11.54 5.18
C ILE A 40 7.82 -11.83 6.23
N LEU A 41 7.49 -12.69 7.17
CA LEU A 41 8.42 -13.22 8.17
C LEU A 41 8.79 -14.67 7.85
N ASP A 42 10.01 -15.03 8.21
CA ASP A 42 10.41 -16.42 8.29
C ASP A 42 9.87 -17.10 9.57
N GLN A 43 10.22 -18.37 9.76
CA GLN A 43 9.81 -19.16 10.95
C GLN A 43 10.38 -18.65 12.27
N TYR A 44 11.41 -17.80 12.23
CA TYR A 44 12.10 -17.24 13.39
C TYR A 44 11.67 -15.79 13.71
N GLY A 45 10.76 -15.22 12.92
CA GLY A 45 10.30 -13.85 13.07
C GLY A 45 11.19 -12.80 12.39
N THR A 46 12.15 -13.24 11.54
CA THR A 46 12.98 -12.32 10.74
C THR A 46 12.17 -11.74 9.59
N ILE A 47 12.26 -10.44 9.38
CA ILE A 47 11.60 -9.78 8.23
C ILE A 47 12.35 -10.14 6.95
N LEU A 48 11.73 -10.96 6.11
CA LEU A 48 12.22 -11.28 4.78
C LEU A 48 11.99 -10.13 3.81
N SER A 49 10.80 -9.50 3.88
CA SER A 49 10.44 -8.38 3.01
C SER A 49 9.35 -7.53 3.64
N LEU A 50 9.32 -6.25 3.27
CA LEU A 50 8.23 -5.30 3.51
C LEU A 50 8.10 -4.44 2.25
N GLU A 51 7.01 -4.62 1.53
CA GLU A 51 6.77 -3.96 0.26
C GLU A 51 5.40 -3.30 0.21
N SER A 52 5.31 -2.22 -0.54
CA SER A 52 4.03 -1.55 -0.79
C SER A 52 3.75 -1.40 -2.28
N HIS A 53 2.48 -1.42 -2.64
CA HIS A 53 2.03 -1.09 -3.98
C HIS A 53 2.44 0.35 -4.31
N GLN A 54 3.13 0.53 -5.42
CA GLN A 54 3.76 1.82 -5.74
C GLN A 54 2.90 2.67 -6.66
N GLU A 55 2.33 2.07 -7.69
CA GLU A 55 1.57 2.76 -8.73
C GLU A 55 0.60 1.80 -9.41
N CYS A 56 -0.54 2.35 -9.88
CA CYS A 56 -1.52 1.60 -10.65
C CYS A 56 -0.87 0.97 -11.90
N GLY A 57 -1.13 -0.32 -12.12
CA GLY A 57 -0.56 -1.10 -13.21
C GLY A 57 0.75 -1.83 -12.87
N LYS A 58 1.41 -1.51 -11.76
CA LYS A 58 2.56 -2.25 -11.23
C LYS A 58 2.09 -3.46 -10.37
N PRO A 59 2.96 -4.41 -10.04
CA PRO A 59 2.60 -5.54 -9.21
C PRO A 59 2.02 -5.13 -7.85
N HIS A 60 1.11 -5.94 -7.32
CA HIS A 60 0.55 -5.73 -5.98
C HIS A 60 1.61 -5.92 -4.89
N ALA A 61 1.36 -5.37 -3.71
CA ALA A 61 2.30 -5.42 -2.59
C ALA A 61 2.67 -6.85 -2.19
N GLU A 62 1.70 -7.76 -2.21
CA GLU A 62 1.91 -9.18 -1.89
C GLU A 62 2.87 -9.83 -2.89
N VAL A 63 2.71 -9.53 -4.19
CA VAL A 63 3.58 -10.07 -5.25
C VAL A 63 5.01 -9.57 -5.10
N LEU A 64 5.17 -8.26 -4.83
CA LEU A 64 6.49 -7.67 -4.57
C LEU A 64 7.15 -8.23 -3.31
N ALA A 65 6.37 -8.41 -2.24
CA ALA A 65 6.87 -8.98 -1.00
C ALA A 65 7.30 -10.44 -1.19
N LEU A 66 6.49 -11.24 -1.88
CA LEU A 66 6.81 -12.63 -2.20
C LEU A 66 8.04 -12.74 -3.11
N GLN A 67 8.19 -11.87 -4.09
CA GLN A 67 9.36 -11.80 -4.96
C GLN A 67 10.66 -11.61 -4.18
N LYS A 68 10.68 -10.61 -3.27
CA LYS A 68 11.87 -10.33 -2.45
C LYS A 68 12.12 -11.39 -1.39
N ALA A 69 11.07 -11.92 -0.77
CA ALA A 69 11.19 -13.00 0.20
C ALA A 69 11.72 -14.28 -0.46
N TYR A 70 11.26 -14.60 -1.68
CA TYR A 70 11.77 -15.72 -2.46
C TYR A 70 13.28 -15.59 -2.70
N ALA A 71 13.73 -14.44 -3.19
CA ALA A 71 15.16 -14.22 -3.45
C ALA A 71 16.02 -14.40 -2.19
N LYS A 72 15.53 -13.96 -1.02
CA LYS A 72 16.23 -14.17 0.26
C LYS A 72 16.23 -15.63 0.72
N LEU A 73 15.13 -16.35 0.53
CA LEU A 73 15.00 -17.75 0.97
C LEU A 73 15.74 -18.73 0.07
N SER A 74 15.73 -18.50 -1.24
CA SER A 74 16.33 -19.41 -2.23
C SER A 74 17.77 -19.04 -2.59
N GLY A 75 18.18 -17.78 -2.39
CA GLY A 75 19.41 -17.20 -2.93
C GLY A 75 19.36 -16.86 -4.42
N ASP A 76 18.22 -17.14 -5.09
CA ASP A 76 18.02 -16.86 -6.51
C ASP A 76 17.53 -15.44 -6.73
N CYS A 77 18.42 -14.58 -7.22
CA CYS A 77 18.15 -13.16 -7.49
C CYS A 77 17.62 -12.88 -8.90
N GLU A 78 17.50 -13.88 -9.78
CA GLU A 78 16.98 -13.67 -11.15
C GLU A 78 15.55 -13.17 -11.14
N ILE A 79 14.73 -13.62 -10.18
CA ILE A 79 13.37 -13.15 -10.00
C ILE A 79 13.29 -11.61 -9.80
N LEU A 80 14.29 -10.98 -9.20
CA LEU A 80 14.32 -9.54 -8.95
C LEU A 80 14.45 -8.69 -10.22
N ARG A 81 14.79 -9.29 -11.35
CA ARG A 81 14.84 -8.64 -12.66
C ARG A 81 13.46 -8.53 -13.31
N LEU A 82 12.49 -9.28 -12.81
CA LEU A 82 11.13 -9.26 -13.33
C LEU A 82 10.37 -8.06 -12.76
N SER A 83 9.65 -7.36 -13.61
CA SER A 83 8.80 -6.21 -13.23
C SER A 83 7.32 -6.43 -13.57
N ASP A 84 7.01 -7.42 -14.39
CA ASP A 84 5.65 -7.77 -14.76
C ASP A 84 5.03 -8.74 -13.75
N SER A 85 3.81 -8.44 -13.30
CA SER A 85 3.12 -9.22 -12.27
C SER A 85 2.87 -10.67 -12.68
N ALA A 86 2.52 -10.94 -13.94
CA ALA A 86 2.24 -12.28 -14.42
C ALA A 86 3.53 -13.11 -14.51
N GLN A 87 4.63 -12.51 -14.94
CA GLN A 87 5.93 -13.17 -14.98
C GLN A 87 6.40 -13.54 -13.58
N ILE A 88 6.26 -12.63 -12.60
CA ILE A 88 6.62 -12.90 -11.19
C ILE A 88 5.76 -14.05 -10.64
N HIS A 89 4.45 -14.03 -10.89
CA HIS A 89 3.54 -15.12 -10.50
C HIS A 89 3.99 -16.48 -11.05
N GLN A 90 4.22 -16.57 -12.37
CA GLN A 90 4.66 -17.81 -13.02
C GLN A 90 5.99 -18.31 -12.45
N TYR A 91 6.93 -17.40 -12.21
CA TYR A 91 8.22 -17.74 -11.64
C TYR A 91 8.07 -18.34 -10.23
N LEU A 92 7.30 -17.66 -9.35
CA LEU A 92 7.02 -18.14 -8.00
C LEU A 92 6.33 -19.50 -8.02
N LEU A 93 5.31 -19.68 -8.83
CA LEU A 93 4.59 -20.98 -8.95
C LEU A 93 5.51 -22.12 -9.40
N LYS A 94 6.46 -21.84 -10.30
CA LYS A 94 7.39 -22.85 -10.83
C LYS A 94 8.52 -23.18 -9.86
N CYS A 95 9.07 -22.17 -9.16
CA CYS A 95 10.36 -22.29 -8.48
C CYS A 95 10.26 -22.32 -6.95
N SER A 96 9.14 -21.88 -6.34
CA SER A 96 9.07 -21.73 -4.88
C SER A 96 8.95 -23.03 -4.09
N GLN A 97 8.45 -24.09 -4.70
CA GLN A 97 8.20 -25.37 -3.99
C GLN A 97 7.54 -25.14 -2.61
N ASN A 98 8.23 -25.53 -1.53
CA ASN A 98 7.75 -25.43 -0.15
C ASN A 98 8.39 -24.28 0.65
N LEU A 99 9.07 -23.33 -0.01
CA LEU A 99 9.82 -22.25 0.66
C LEU A 99 8.98 -21.41 1.58
N PHE A 100 7.69 -21.20 1.26
CA PHE A 100 6.80 -20.34 2.03
C PHE A 100 6.01 -21.06 3.13
N ASN A 101 6.05 -22.39 3.25
CA ASN A 101 5.21 -23.16 4.18
C ASN A 101 5.43 -22.83 5.66
N LYS A 102 6.56 -22.21 6.00
CA LYS A 102 6.89 -21.80 7.36
C LYS A 102 6.83 -20.29 7.55
N THR A 103 6.42 -19.54 6.54
CA THR A 103 6.36 -18.06 6.59
C THR A 103 5.04 -17.56 7.16
N THR A 104 5.09 -16.39 7.77
CA THR A 104 3.91 -15.62 8.18
C THR A 104 3.81 -14.39 7.30
N ILE A 105 2.62 -14.12 6.76
CA ILE A 105 2.39 -13.00 5.86
C ILE A 105 1.40 -12.03 6.50
N TYR A 106 1.78 -10.74 6.55
CA TYR A 106 0.94 -9.64 7.00
C TYR A 106 0.58 -8.78 5.81
N VAL A 107 -0.69 -8.41 5.68
CA VAL A 107 -1.19 -7.53 4.62
C VAL A 107 -2.09 -6.45 5.19
N SER A 108 -1.95 -5.23 4.69
CA SER A 108 -2.75 -4.09 5.14
C SER A 108 -4.19 -4.11 4.59
N LEU A 109 -4.44 -4.84 3.52
CA LEU A 109 -5.74 -5.03 2.88
C LEU A 109 -5.90 -6.50 2.49
N GLU A 110 -7.11 -7.00 2.53
CA GLU A 110 -7.48 -8.33 2.04
C GLU A 110 -6.94 -8.59 0.64
N PRO A 111 -6.21 -9.72 0.41
CA PRO A 111 -5.73 -10.09 -0.91
C PRO A 111 -6.86 -10.25 -1.93
N CYS A 112 -6.66 -9.76 -3.14
CA CYS A 112 -7.70 -9.84 -4.17
C CYS A 112 -8.09 -11.28 -4.49
N GLY A 113 -9.41 -11.53 -4.53
CA GLY A 113 -10.01 -12.86 -4.76
C GLY A 113 -9.73 -13.43 -6.16
N SER A 114 -9.82 -14.75 -6.29
CA SER A 114 -9.48 -15.48 -7.52
C SER A 114 -10.37 -15.15 -8.71
N HIS A 115 -11.63 -14.83 -8.48
CA HIS A 115 -12.65 -14.72 -9.52
C HIS A 115 -12.82 -13.33 -10.12
N LYS A 116 -12.24 -12.29 -9.51
CA LYS A 116 -12.54 -10.89 -9.85
C LYS A 116 -11.32 -10.02 -10.07
N CYS A 117 -10.15 -10.58 -10.16
CA CYS A 117 -8.93 -9.82 -10.44
C CYS A 117 -8.92 -9.36 -11.89
N GLY A 118 -8.69 -8.06 -12.09
CA GLY A 118 -8.73 -7.43 -13.40
C GLY A 118 -7.50 -7.76 -14.26
N ARG A 119 -6.55 -6.82 -14.39
CA ARG A 119 -5.41 -6.92 -15.31
C ARG A 119 -4.25 -7.79 -14.82
N THR A 120 -4.17 -8.07 -13.52
CA THR A 120 -3.08 -8.86 -12.91
C THR A 120 -3.62 -10.18 -12.36
N PRO A 121 -2.80 -11.24 -12.31
CA PRO A 121 -3.18 -12.48 -11.65
C PRO A 121 -3.53 -12.26 -10.17
N SER A 122 -4.46 -13.03 -9.63
CA SER A 122 -4.97 -12.91 -8.27
C SER A 122 -3.89 -13.19 -7.21
N CYS A 123 -3.75 -12.31 -6.21
CA CYS A 123 -2.88 -12.55 -5.07
C CYS A 123 -3.33 -13.76 -4.26
N THR A 124 -4.63 -13.96 -4.08
CA THR A 124 -5.20 -15.12 -3.40
C THR A 124 -4.83 -16.44 -4.09
N SER A 125 -4.88 -16.48 -5.44
CA SER A 125 -4.47 -17.69 -6.19
C SER A 125 -3.00 -18.03 -5.96
N LEU A 126 -2.12 -17.02 -5.92
CA LEU A 126 -0.71 -17.22 -5.63
C LEU A 126 -0.50 -17.72 -4.19
N LEU A 127 -1.13 -17.08 -3.20
CA LEU A 127 -1.02 -17.46 -1.79
C LEU A 127 -1.53 -18.87 -1.53
N LYS A 128 -2.63 -19.30 -2.19
CA LYS A 128 -3.14 -20.67 -2.13
C LYS A 128 -2.12 -21.71 -2.63
N ALA A 129 -1.41 -21.38 -3.70
CA ALA A 129 -0.37 -22.27 -4.25
C ALA A 129 0.88 -22.34 -3.36
N LEU A 130 1.30 -21.21 -2.77
CA LEU A 130 2.50 -21.11 -1.94
C LEU A 130 2.31 -21.63 -0.51
N LYS A 131 1.06 -21.73 -0.02
CA LYS A 131 0.67 -22.28 1.28
C LYS A 131 1.49 -21.75 2.47
N PRO A 132 1.49 -20.45 2.74
CA PRO A 132 2.16 -19.91 3.92
C PRO A 132 1.58 -20.50 5.22
N LYS A 133 2.35 -20.48 6.30
CA LYS A 133 1.93 -20.98 7.62
C LYS A 133 0.68 -20.29 8.14
N ARG A 134 0.58 -18.96 7.95
CA ARG A 134 -0.61 -18.16 8.26
C ARG A 134 -0.57 -16.80 7.58
N ILE A 135 -1.73 -16.16 7.48
CA ILE A 135 -1.89 -14.81 6.93
C ILE A 135 -2.64 -13.95 7.93
N ILE A 136 -2.19 -12.71 8.15
CA ILE A 136 -2.83 -11.73 9.02
C ILE A 136 -3.22 -10.51 8.19
N ILE A 137 -4.51 -10.12 8.23
CA ILE A 137 -5.10 -9.09 7.37
C ILE A 137 -5.60 -7.94 8.23
N ALA A 138 -5.19 -6.68 7.93
CA ALA A 138 -5.59 -5.51 8.70
C ALA A 138 -7.04 -5.08 8.44
N THR A 139 -7.52 -5.15 7.20
CA THR A 139 -8.91 -4.82 6.86
C THR A 139 -9.39 -5.56 5.62
N GLN A 140 -10.71 -5.72 5.53
CA GLN A 140 -11.37 -6.36 4.38
C GLN A 140 -11.42 -5.43 3.16
N ASP A 141 -11.40 -6.02 1.96
CA ASP A 141 -11.68 -5.29 0.72
C ASP A 141 -13.20 -5.22 0.51
N ARG A 142 -13.73 -4.00 0.51
CA ARG A 142 -15.16 -3.74 0.30
C ARG A 142 -15.53 -3.55 -1.18
N SER A 143 -14.55 -3.55 -2.06
CA SER A 143 -14.81 -3.42 -3.50
C SER A 143 -15.53 -4.66 -4.04
N GLN A 144 -16.44 -4.45 -4.99
CA GLN A 144 -17.16 -5.58 -5.59
C GLN A 144 -16.24 -6.49 -6.43
N ASN A 145 -15.10 -5.95 -6.87
CA ASN A 145 -14.23 -6.60 -7.84
C ASN A 145 -13.06 -7.39 -7.22
N ALA A 146 -12.79 -7.26 -5.92
CA ALA A 146 -11.61 -7.88 -5.31
C ALA A 146 -11.88 -8.59 -3.97
N LYS A 147 -13.05 -8.41 -3.37
CA LYS A 147 -13.42 -9.01 -2.06
C LYS A 147 -13.43 -10.54 -2.07
N GLY A 148 -13.34 -11.14 -0.89
CA GLY A 148 -13.55 -12.59 -0.67
C GLY A 148 -12.26 -13.41 -0.68
N GLY A 149 -11.10 -12.76 -0.71
CA GLY A 149 -9.82 -13.47 -0.68
C GLY A 149 -9.53 -14.13 0.66
N ALA A 150 -9.97 -13.55 1.77
CA ALA A 150 -9.80 -14.11 3.11
C ALA A 150 -10.53 -15.46 3.25
N GLU A 151 -11.79 -15.50 2.85
CA GLU A 151 -12.63 -16.70 2.88
C GLU A 151 -12.09 -17.79 1.95
N GLU A 152 -11.60 -17.42 0.75
CA GLU A 152 -10.99 -18.37 -0.17
C GLU A 152 -9.69 -19.01 0.41
N LEU A 153 -8.89 -18.24 1.13
CA LEU A 153 -7.68 -18.72 1.79
C LEU A 153 -8.03 -19.69 2.92
N GLU A 154 -9.02 -19.36 3.77
CA GLU A 154 -9.50 -20.24 4.84
C GLU A 154 -10.05 -21.56 4.30
N GLN A 155 -10.87 -21.51 3.22
CA GLN A 155 -11.40 -22.70 2.54
C GLN A 155 -10.31 -23.63 2.00
N CYS A 156 -9.12 -23.08 1.68
CA CYS A 156 -7.95 -23.87 1.26
C CYS A 156 -7.09 -24.37 2.45
N GLY A 157 -7.56 -24.17 3.69
CA GLY A 157 -6.88 -24.64 4.90
C GLY A 157 -5.71 -23.76 5.35
N ILE A 158 -5.59 -22.51 4.85
CA ILE A 158 -4.58 -21.56 5.31
C ILE A 158 -5.17 -20.80 6.48
N PRO A 159 -4.54 -20.80 7.68
CA PRO A 159 -4.99 -20.02 8.83
C PRO A 159 -4.95 -18.52 8.53
N VAL A 160 -6.10 -17.85 8.63
CA VAL A 160 -6.24 -16.41 8.43
C VAL A 160 -6.66 -15.74 9.74
N THR A 161 -5.94 -14.69 10.15
CA THR A 161 -6.33 -13.80 11.24
C THR A 161 -6.85 -12.49 10.66
N LYS A 162 -8.10 -12.16 10.96
CA LYS A 162 -8.81 -10.97 10.47
C LYS A 162 -8.85 -9.91 11.58
N ALA A 163 -8.22 -8.76 11.38
CA ALA A 163 -8.15 -7.72 12.43
C ALA A 163 -9.53 -7.16 12.79
N TRP A 164 -10.50 -7.19 11.88
CA TRP A 164 -11.88 -6.74 12.16
C TRP A 164 -12.71 -7.72 13.01
N GLU A 165 -12.22 -8.95 13.20
CA GLU A 165 -12.82 -9.97 14.07
C GLU A 165 -12.01 -10.17 15.36
N THR A 166 -10.82 -9.52 15.45
CA THR A 166 -9.87 -9.72 16.54
C THR A 166 -9.81 -8.49 17.44
N LYS A 167 -10.29 -8.62 18.70
CA LYS A 167 -10.41 -7.50 19.65
C LYS A 167 -9.12 -6.71 19.84
N ASN A 168 -7.99 -7.38 19.95
CA ASN A 168 -6.69 -6.72 20.17
C ASN A 168 -6.14 -6.01 18.91
N LEU A 169 -6.78 -6.15 17.74
CA LEU A 169 -6.38 -5.54 16.49
C LEU A 169 -7.39 -4.48 16.00
N THR A 170 -8.35 -4.08 16.83
CA THR A 170 -9.37 -3.08 16.46
C THR A 170 -8.75 -1.74 16.04
N SER A 171 -7.70 -1.28 16.73
CA SER A 171 -6.97 -0.05 16.38
C SER A 171 -6.33 -0.14 15.00
N ILE A 172 -5.74 -1.28 14.68
CA ILE A 172 -5.14 -1.59 13.37
C ILE A 172 -6.19 -1.52 12.28
N HIS A 173 -7.34 -2.17 12.48
CA HIS A 173 -8.45 -2.14 11.54
C HIS A 173 -8.94 -0.70 11.28
N GLN A 174 -9.08 0.12 12.32
CA GLN A 174 -9.47 1.53 12.19
C GLN A 174 -8.43 2.35 11.41
N CYS A 175 -7.14 2.18 11.71
CA CYS A 175 -6.05 2.82 10.97
C CYS A 175 -6.03 2.40 9.50
N ALA A 176 -6.24 1.11 9.20
CA ALA A 176 -6.32 0.61 7.83
C ALA A 176 -7.50 1.21 7.07
N ASN A 177 -8.68 1.34 7.70
CA ASN A 177 -9.82 2.02 7.10
C ASN A 177 -9.55 3.50 6.83
N SER A 178 -8.82 4.18 7.71
CA SER A 178 -8.42 5.58 7.52
C SER A 178 -7.44 5.73 6.34
N LEU A 179 -6.48 4.81 6.22
CA LEU A 179 -5.57 4.74 5.08
C LEU A 179 -6.33 4.58 3.76
N LEU A 180 -7.33 3.72 3.72
CA LEU A 180 -8.11 3.40 2.52
C LEU A 180 -9.25 4.38 2.24
N TYR A 181 -9.48 5.38 3.11
CA TYR A 181 -10.60 6.32 2.96
C TYR A 181 -10.66 6.99 1.57
N PRO A 182 -9.55 7.50 0.97
CA PRO A 182 -9.61 8.08 -0.37
C PRO A 182 -10.05 7.09 -1.45
N PHE A 183 -9.53 5.88 -1.42
CA PHE A 183 -9.89 4.79 -2.32
C PHE A 183 -11.40 4.45 -2.18
N ASN A 184 -11.86 4.23 -0.94
CA ASN A 184 -13.26 3.90 -0.67
C ASN A 184 -14.20 5.04 -1.07
N ALA A 185 -13.81 6.32 -0.86
CA ALA A 185 -14.60 7.47 -1.28
C ALA A 185 -14.74 7.55 -2.82
N LEU A 186 -13.67 7.25 -3.56
CA LEU A 186 -13.74 7.18 -5.03
C LEU A 186 -14.66 6.05 -5.49
N GLN A 187 -14.59 4.86 -4.88
CA GLN A 187 -15.43 3.73 -5.22
C GLN A 187 -16.93 3.98 -4.93
N THR A 188 -17.23 4.65 -3.82
CA THR A 188 -18.63 4.83 -3.38
C THR A 188 -19.26 6.14 -3.82
N LYS A 189 -18.47 7.22 -3.94
CA LYS A 189 -18.95 8.58 -4.23
C LYS A 189 -18.49 9.12 -5.58
N GLY A 190 -17.60 8.39 -6.28
CA GLY A 190 -16.98 8.83 -7.53
C GLY A 190 -16.06 10.04 -7.38
N ARG A 191 -15.81 10.52 -6.17
CA ARG A 191 -14.98 11.71 -5.92
C ARG A 191 -14.33 11.66 -4.53
N PHE A 192 -13.17 12.31 -4.43
CA PHE A 192 -12.48 12.57 -3.17
C PHE A 192 -11.91 13.99 -3.19
N LEU A 193 -12.04 14.70 -2.07
CA LEU A 193 -11.51 16.05 -1.90
C LEU A 193 -10.40 16.02 -0.84
N LEU A 194 -9.24 16.56 -1.20
CA LEU A 194 -8.11 16.77 -0.29
C LEU A 194 -7.91 18.24 -0.05
N TYR A 195 -8.06 18.68 1.20
CA TYR A 195 -7.68 20.01 1.62
C TYR A 195 -6.27 20.01 2.20
N LYS A 196 -5.38 20.86 1.66
CA LYS A 196 -3.99 20.99 2.11
C LYS A 196 -3.66 22.44 2.40
N TYR A 197 -3.13 22.70 3.58
CA TYR A 197 -2.50 23.98 3.92
C TYR A 197 -1.15 23.71 4.62
N ALA A 198 -0.27 24.74 4.65
CA ALA A 198 0.96 24.70 5.41
C ALA A 198 0.90 25.79 6.47
N CYS A 199 1.27 25.47 7.70
CA CYS A 199 1.40 26.43 8.79
C CYS A 199 2.64 26.11 9.63
N ARG A 200 3.10 27.12 10.38
CA ARG A 200 4.13 26.96 11.41
C ARG A 200 3.52 26.36 12.67
N LEU A 201 4.34 26.02 13.66
CA LEU A 201 3.88 25.47 14.93
C LEU A 201 2.95 26.41 15.72
N ASP A 202 3.11 27.72 15.54
CA ASP A 202 2.23 28.75 16.11
C ASP A 202 0.94 28.98 15.33
N GLY A 203 0.70 28.19 14.28
CA GLY A 203 -0.46 28.32 13.39
C GLY A 203 -0.33 29.40 12.31
N SER A 204 0.73 30.18 12.29
CA SER A 204 0.93 31.25 11.28
C SER A 204 1.21 30.63 9.90
N ILE A 205 0.73 31.33 8.85
CA ILE A 205 0.90 30.94 7.44
C ILE A 205 1.78 31.95 6.67
N ASN A 206 2.23 33.03 7.33
CA ASN A 206 2.99 34.11 6.74
C ASN A 206 4.51 33.88 6.85
N GLY A 207 5.31 34.59 6.05
CA GLY A 207 6.77 34.66 6.22
C GLY A 207 7.58 33.60 5.47
N GLY A 208 7.36 33.46 4.18
CA GLY A 208 8.20 32.66 3.28
C GLY A 208 7.90 31.15 3.31
N GLN A 209 8.85 30.36 2.82
CA GLN A 209 8.66 28.93 2.65
C GLN A 209 8.53 28.20 4.00
N ILE A 210 7.41 27.48 4.19
CA ILE A 210 7.11 26.71 5.39
C ILE A 210 7.43 25.21 5.17
N SER A 211 7.13 24.68 3.97
CA SER A 211 7.28 23.26 3.67
C SER A 211 8.71 22.88 3.28
N SER A 212 9.21 21.74 3.76
CA SER A 212 10.49 21.17 3.31
C SER A 212 10.44 20.78 1.83
N LYS A 213 11.61 20.56 1.21
CA LYS A 213 11.72 20.03 -0.17
C LYS A 213 11.00 18.68 -0.33
N ALA A 214 11.12 17.80 0.67
CA ALA A 214 10.44 16.50 0.66
C ALA A 214 8.91 16.66 0.67
N ALA A 215 8.38 17.56 1.52
CA ALA A 215 6.94 17.84 1.55
C ALA A 215 6.45 18.48 0.25
N GLN A 216 7.26 19.34 -0.39
CA GLN A 216 6.94 19.91 -1.69
C GLN A 216 6.90 18.83 -2.79
N SER A 217 7.89 17.95 -2.86
CA SER A 217 7.91 16.83 -3.81
C SER A 217 6.65 15.97 -3.64
N LYS A 218 6.28 15.63 -2.40
CA LYS A 218 5.08 14.86 -2.12
C LYS A 218 3.79 15.57 -2.57
N MET A 219 3.73 16.91 -2.42
CA MET A 219 2.60 17.69 -2.95
C MET A 219 2.54 17.68 -4.48
N HIS A 220 3.70 17.64 -5.14
CA HIS A 220 3.72 17.49 -6.60
C HIS A 220 3.30 16.08 -7.05
N ASP A 221 3.59 15.02 -6.27
CA ASP A 221 3.05 13.68 -6.52
C ASP A 221 1.51 13.70 -6.47
N TYR A 222 0.92 14.36 -5.46
CA TYR A 222 -0.52 14.49 -5.35
C TYR A 222 -1.13 15.30 -6.50
N ARG A 223 -0.46 16.38 -6.94
CA ARG A 223 -0.90 17.15 -8.11
C ARG A 223 -0.88 16.31 -9.38
N ALA A 224 0.15 15.48 -9.58
CA ALA A 224 0.25 14.60 -10.74
C ALA A 224 -0.88 13.56 -10.81
N LYS A 225 -1.51 13.24 -9.67
CA LYS A 225 -2.65 12.29 -9.58
C LYS A 225 -4.01 12.98 -9.48
N ALA A 226 -4.05 14.29 -9.19
CA ALA A 226 -5.30 15.04 -9.07
C ALA A 226 -5.88 15.37 -10.46
N ASP A 227 -7.20 15.25 -10.61
CA ASP A 227 -7.89 15.75 -11.81
C ASP A 227 -7.98 17.26 -11.78
N PHE A 228 -8.19 17.86 -10.61
CA PHE A 228 -8.35 19.29 -10.40
C PHE A 228 -7.54 19.78 -9.21
N LEU A 229 -6.93 20.95 -9.36
CA LEU A 229 -6.34 21.75 -8.29
C LEU A 229 -7.18 23.04 -8.11
N LEU A 230 -7.80 23.16 -6.94
CA LEU A 230 -8.66 24.30 -6.59
C LEU A 230 -7.86 25.32 -5.80
N LEU A 231 -7.86 26.58 -6.23
CA LEU A 231 -7.12 27.69 -5.63
C LEU A 231 -8.00 28.94 -5.52
N SER A 232 -7.66 29.81 -4.56
CA SER A 232 -8.28 31.15 -4.50
C SER A 232 -7.66 32.08 -5.53
N GLY A 233 -8.45 33.02 -6.07
CA GLY A 233 -7.95 34.09 -6.93
C GLY A 233 -6.90 34.97 -6.20
N LYS A 234 -7.00 35.10 -4.87
CA LYS A 234 -5.99 35.78 -4.05
C LYS A 234 -4.63 35.11 -4.17
N THR A 235 -4.54 33.78 -3.98
CA THR A 235 -3.30 32.98 -4.12
C THR A 235 -2.67 33.18 -5.50
N ILE A 236 -3.49 33.20 -6.57
CA ILE A 236 -2.98 33.39 -7.91
C ILE A 236 -2.36 34.80 -8.09
N ARG A 237 -3.02 35.85 -7.58
CA ARG A 237 -2.55 37.22 -7.71
C ARG A 237 -1.29 37.50 -6.90
N GLU A 238 -1.23 36.98 -5.66
CA GLU A 238 -0.14 37.27 -4.71
C GLU A 238 1.08 36.37 -4.95
N ASP A 239 0.87 35.05 -5.05
CA ASP A 239 1.97 34.07 -5.09
C ASP A 239 2.45 33.77 -6.52
N LYS A 240 1.64 34.08 -7.54
CA LYS A 240 1.90 33.77 -8.97
C LYS A 240 2.47 32.34 -9.14
N PRO A 241 1.80 31.32 -8.57
CA PRO A 241 2.38 29.99 -8.48
C PRO A 241 2.47 29.30 -9.83
N THR A 242 3.53 28.52 -10.03
CA THR A 242 3.58 27.54 -11.15
C THR A 242 2.82 26.29 -10.73
N LEU A 243 1.67 26.04 -11.36
CA LEU A 243 0.70 25.03 -10.94
C LEU A 243 0.90 23.69 -11.64
N ASP A 244 2.14 23.27 -11.80
CA ASP A 244 2.55 22.02 -12.43
C ASP A 244 2.91 20.94 -11.39
N ALA A 245 3.34 19.77 -11.91
CA ALA A 245 3.81 18.64 -11.13
C ALA A 245 5.32 18.34 -11.33
N ARG A 246 6.13 19.36 -11.68
CA ARG A 246 7.56 19.17 -12.08
C ARG A 246 8.46 18.51 -11.04
N PHE A 247 8.14 18.64 -9.74
CA PHE A 247 8.88 18.03 -8.64
C PHE A 247 8.28 16.70 -8.18
N ALA A 248 7.30 16.16 -8.91
CA ALA A 248 6.80 14.83 -8.62
C ALA A 248 7.89 13.77 -8.82
N SER A 249 7.90 12.77 -7.93
CA SER A 249 8.78 11.61 -8.01
C SER A 249 8.24 10.54 -8.99
N LEU A 250 6.97 10.65 -9.39
CA LEU A 250 6.29 9.71 -10.28
C LEU A 250 6.79 9.82 -11.73
N GLU A 251 6.71 8.73 -12.47
CA GLU A 251 7.05 8.70 -13.91
C GLU A 251 6.17 9.68 -14.70
N SER A 252 4.87 9.68 -14.43
CA SER A 252 3.94 10.64 -15.04
C SER A 252 3.84 11.91 -14.21
N LYS A 253 4.22 13.05 -14.82
CA LYS A 253 4.16 14.39 -14.21
C LYS A 253 3.03 15.23 -14.83
N ARG A 254 1.89 14.62 -15.08
CA ARG A 254 0.73 15.32 -15.64
C ARG A 254 0.30 16.46 -14.69
N PRO A 255 0.16 17.69 -15.18
CA PRO A 255 -0.40 18.78 -14.37
C PRO A 255 -1.92 18.57 -14.20
N PRO A 256 -2.50 18.95 -13.04
CA PRO A 256 -3.95 18.95 -12.84
C PRO A 256 -4.63 20.06 -13.65
N ASN A 257 -5.92 19.92 -13.91
CA ASN A 257 -6.74 21.04 -14.33
C ASN A 257 -6.87 22.06 -13.21
N ILE A 258 -6.89 23.36 -13.54
CA ILE A 258 -6.92 24.42 -12.54
C ILE A 258 -8.32 25.01 -12.43
N LEU A 259 -8.85 25.05 -11.19
CA LEU A 259 -10.07 25.75 -10.85
C LEU A 259 -9.75 26.93 -9.94
N ILE A 260 -10.17 28.12 -10.31
CA ILE A 260 -9.91 29.35 -9.56
C ILE A 260 -11.24 29.83 -8.96
N LEU A 261 -11.27 29.93 -7.62
CA LEU A 261 -12.37 30.57 -6.90
C LEU A 261 -12.09 32.06 -6.79
N THR A 262 -12.96 32.86 -7.40
CA THR A 262 -12.93 34.33 -7.27
C THR A 262 -14.30 34.84 -6.87
N ARG A 263 -14.36 36.04 -6.30
CA ARG A 263 -15.61 36.70 -5.94
C ARG A 263 -16.07 37.69 -7.01
N ASP A 264 -15.24 37.90 -8.02
CA ASP A 264 -15.49 38.84 -9.11
C ASP A 264 -15.93 38.10 -10.37
#